data_75e30e86fa4be3124f7d0cedd457ecc6
#
_entry.id   75e30e86fa4be3124f7d0cedd457ecc6
#
_cell.length_a   1.000
_cell.length_b   1.000
_cell.length_c   1.000
_cell.angle_alpha   90.00
_cell.angle_beta   90.00
_cell.angle_gamma   90.00
#
_symmetry.space_group_name_H-M   'P 1'
#
loop_
_entity.id
_entity.type
_entity.pdbx_description
1 polymer ?
#
loop_
_entity_poly.entity_id
_entity_poly.type
_entity_poly.pdbx_seq_one_letter_code
_entity_poly.pdbx_strand_id
1 'polypeptide(L)'
;MKKCRIFAAVMTFQQFHHQFSSFGCVTTEQLREADCAFDKNSLTRWCQNGYLVKVRNGLYLFPEFLENSEFQYFIANSIYPDSYVSLHSALTYHGYFPNPLSPQLSSITIHKTKEFRNILGNFDYRKVKSELFFGYEEIGEKPFSFLMSTPEKALLDLFYLFPIYYDTEQKLRNFAIDERKIFENWDSRLMYEYLQLFENQALENRVSIFAKMYGL
;
A
#
# COMPACT_ATOMS: atom_id res chain seq x y z
N MET A 1 -28.53 45.05 -10.64
CA MET A 1 -27.65 44.87 -9.47
C MET A 1 -26.43 44.03 -9.91
N LYS A 2 -25.27 44.64 -10.08
CA LYS A 2 -24.00 43.96 -10.42
C LYS A 2 -23.53 43.22 -9.16
N LYS A 3 -23.51 41.87 -9.18
CA LYS A 3 -22.85 41.07 -8.14
C LYS A 3 -21.35 41.40 -8.18
N CYS A 4 -20.89 42.17 -7.20
CA CYS A 4 -19.48 42.36 -6.93
C CYS A 4 -18.88 40.97 -6.58
N ARG A 5 -18.18 40.33 -7.55
CA ARG A 5 -17.32 39.19 -7.24
C ARG A 5 -16.16 39.75 -6.43
N ILE A 6 -16.23 39.60 -5.14
CA ILE A 6 -15.07 39.73 -4.29
C ILE A 6 -14.09 38.65 -4.80
N PHE A 7 -12.99 39.09 -5.43
CA PHE A 7 -11.87 38.20 -5.76
C PHE A 7 -11.32 37.67 -4.44
N ALA A 8 -11.75 36.50 -4.03
CA ALA A 8 -11.04 35.77 -2.99
C ALA A 8 -9.59 35.66 -3.46
N ALA A 9 -8.65 36.16 -2.66
CA ALA A 9 -7.23 36.14 -3.00
C ALA A 9 -6.85 34.67 -3.24
N VAL A 10 -6.31 34.36 -4.43
CA VAL A 10 -5.85 33.01 -4.77
C VAL A 10 -4.76 32.62 -3.77
N MET A 11 -4.94 31.52 -3.08
CA MET A 11 -4.00 30.99 -2.10
C MET A 11 -2.58 30.86 -2.70
N THR A 12 -1.58 31.42 -2.02
CA THR A 12 -0.17 31.26 -2.39
C THR A 12 0.33 29.85 -2.03
N PHE A 13 1.44 29.39 -2.63
CA PHE A 13 2.04 28.12 -2.26
C PHE A 13 2.45 28.08 -0.78
N GLN A 14 2.98 29.16 -0.24
CA GLN A 14 3.38 29.23 1.17
C GLN A 14 2.18 29.01 2.12
N GLN A 15 1.06 29.65 1.84
CA GLN A 15 -0.17 29.44 2.62
C GLN A 15 -0.69 28.01 2.48
N PHE A 16 -0.66 27.47 1.26
CA PHE A 16 -1.04 26.08 0.98
C PHE A 16 -0.14 25.08 1.73
N HIS A 17 1.17 25.27 1.64
CA HIS A 17 2.14 24.42 2.33
C HIS A 17 1.95 24.48 3.85
N HIS A 18 1.84 25.68 4.43
CA HIS A 18 1.63 25.86 5.86
C HIS A 18 0.36 25.13 6.36
N GLN A 19 -0.69 25.13 5.56
CA GLN A 19 -1.98 24.53 5.94
C GLN A 19 -2.01 23.00 5.75
N PHE A 20 -1.34 22.46 4.74
CA PHE A 20 -1.53 21.07 4.29
C PHE A 20 -0.29 20.19 4.36
N SER A 21 0.92 20.72 4.52
CA SER A 21 2.15 19.90 4.47
C SER A 21 2.18 18.83 5.56
N SER A 22 1.61 19.09 6.73
CA SER A 22 1.54 18.11 7.82
C SER A 22 0.81 16.82 7.48
N PHE A 23 0.01 16.80 6.43
CA PHE A 23 -0.66 15.59 5.94
C PHE A 23 0.21 14.74 4.98
N GLY A 24 1.39 15.24 4.58
CA GLY A 24 2.31 14.58 3.65
C GLY A 24 1.80 14.51 2.21
N CYS A 25 0.51 14.27 2.02
CA CYS A 25 -0.16 14.34 0.73
C CYS A 25 -1.55 14.97 0.85
N VAL A 26 -2.08 15.45 -0.26
CA VAL A 26 -3.42 16.05 -0.33
C VAL A 26 -4.18 15.55 -1.54
N THR A 27 -5.48 15.32 -1.35
CA THR A 27 -6.40 15.05 -2.47
C THR A 27 -7.14 16.31 -2.88
N THR A 28 -7.54 16.37 -4.15
CA THR A 28 -8.42 17.48 -4.61
C THR A 28 -9.77 17.48 -3.92
N GLU A 29 -10.18 16.37 -3.32
CA GLU A 29 -11.41 16.24 -2.54
C GLU A 29 -11.26 16.93 -1.18
N GLN A 30 -10.20 16.62 -0.44
CA GLN A 30 -9.85 17.31 0.81
C GLN A 30 -9.74 18.82 0.62
N LEU A 31 -9.14 19.27 -0.51
CA LEU A 31 -9.03 20.69 -0.82
C LEU A 31 -10.39 21.36 -1.07
N ARG A 32 -11.36 20.66 -1.65
CA ARG A 32 -12.72 21.17 -1.82
C ARG A 32 -13.48 21.24 -0.50
N GLU A 33 -13.33 20.20 0.35
CA GLU A 33 -13.96 20.13 1.67
C GLU A 33 -13.44 21.21 2.61
N ALA A 34 -12.16 21.53 2.52
CA ALA A 34 -11.53 22.61 3.28
C ALA A 34 -11.96 24.01 2.81
N ASP A 35 -12.86 24.12 1.82
CA ASP A 35 -13.31 25.38 1.18
C ASP A 35 -12.15 26.29 0.79
N CYS A 36 -11.05 25.67 0.38
CA CYS A 36 -9.85 26.38 -0.04
C CYS A 36 -10.10 27.08 -1.37
N ALA A 37 -9.90 28.37 -1.42
CA ALA A 37 -9.87 29.15 -2.67
C ALA A 37 -8.60 28.81 -3.48
N PHE A 38 -8.49 27.56 -3.97
CA PHE A 38 -7.39 27.16 -4.84
C PHE A 38 -7.86 27.05 -6.30
N ASP A 39 -7.01 27.45 -7.22
CA ASP A 39 -7.20 27.20 -8.64
C ASP A 39 -6.48 25.90 -9.04
N LYS A 40 -7.15 25.06 -9.83
CA LYS A 40 -6.55 23.83 -10.39
C LYS A 40 -5.26 24.09 -11.17
N ASN A 41 -5.15 25.26 -11.81
CA ASN A 41 -3.95 25.69 -12.50
C ASN A 41 -2.79 25.93 -11.54
N SER A 42 -3.08 26.33 -10.28
CA SER A 42 -2.05 26.47 -9.25
C SER A 42 -1.40 25.13 -8.89
N LEU A 43 -2.18 24.04 -8.75
CA LEU A 43 -1.62 22.70 -8.52
C LEU A 43 -0.71 22.27 -9.68
N THR A 44 -1.13 22.51 -10.92
CA THR A 44 -0.29 22.19 -12.10
C THR A 44 1.01 22.97 -12.08
N ARG A 45 0.94 24.29 -11.83
CA ARG A 45 2.11 25.16 -11.73
C ARG A 45 3.04 24.76 -10.58
N TRP A 46 2.50 24.39 -9.42
CA TRP A 46 3.28 23.94 -8.27
C TRP A 46 3.98 22.60 -8.56
N CYS A 47 3.34 21.70 -9.31
CA CYS A 47 4.02 20.47 -9.78
C CYS A 47 5.14 20.80 -10.79
N GLN A 48 4.93 21.71 -11.72
CA GLN A 48 5.95 22.13 -12.69
C GLN A 48 7.18 22.77 -12.03
N ASN A 49 6.94 23.50 -10.93
CA ASN A 49 8.02 24.13 -10.15
C ASN A 49 8.67 23.16 -9.13
N GLY A 50 8.24 21.90 -9.05
CA GLY A 50 8.77 20.93 -8.09
C GLY A 50 8.31 21.13 -6.64
N TYR A 51 7.33 22.00 -6.40
CA TYR A 51 6.77 22.25 -5.07
C TYR A 51 5.82 21.14 -4.62
N LEU A 52 5.22 20.44 -5.56
CA LEU A 52 4.37 19.27 -5.34
C LEU A 52 4.76 18.16 -6.32
N VAL A 53 4.55 16.93 -5.93
CA VAL A 53 4.65 15.77 -6.81
C VAL A 53 3.26 15.20 -7.06
N LYS A 54 2.87 15.11 -8.33
CA LYS A 54 1.61 14.47 -8.71
C LYS A 54 1.78 12.96 -8.70
N VAL A 55 1.11 12.29 -7.78
CA VAL A 55 1.14 10.82 -7.65
C VAL A 55 0.14 10.16 -8.60
N ARG A 56 -1.08 10.68 -8.63
CA ARG A 56 -2.15 10.32 -9.60
C ARG A 56 -3.07 11.51 -9.81
N ASN A 57 -4.07 11.34 -10.66
CA ASN A 57 -5.09 12.39 -10.81
C ASN A 57 -5.80 12.61 -9.48
N GLY A 58 -5.71 13.86 -8.99
CA GLY A 58 -6.35 14.28 -7.75
C GLY A 58 -5.57 13.96 -6.47
N LEU A 59 -4.35 13.38 -6.54
CA LEU A 59 -3.48 13.14 -5.38
C LEU A 59 -2.11 13.77 -5.61
N TYR A 60 -1.69 14.62 -4.69
CA TYR A 60 -0.43 15.35 -4.70
C TYR A 60 0.29 15.16 -3.38
N LEU A 61 1.61 15.02 -3.39
CA LEU A 61 2.43 14.92 -2.20
C LEU A 61 3.42 16.08 -2.10
N PHE A 62 3.88 16.33 -0.90
CA PHE A 62 4.94 17.29 -0.60
C PHE A 62 6.30 16.59 -0.70
N PRO A 63 7.26 17.11 -1.51
CA PRO A 63 8.53 16.43 -1.81
C PRO A 63 9.39 16.10 -0.60
N GLU A 64 9.30 16.88 0.47
CA GLU A 64 10.06 16.69 1.70
C GLU A 64 9.85 15.33 2.38
N PHE A 65 8.74 14.63 2.09
CA PHE A 65 8.45 13.32 2.65
C PHE A 65 9.03 12.16 1.84
N LEU A 66 9.61 12.43 0.67
CA LEU A 66 10.16 11.38 -0.22
C LEU A 66 11.39 10.67 0.37
N GLU A 67 12.09 11.30 1.29
CA GLU A 67 13.27 10.72 1.95
C GLU A 67 12.90 9.65 3.00
N ASN A 68 11.64 9.63 3.46
CA ASN A 68 11.17 8.63 4.41
C ASN A 68 10.83 7.34 3.65
N SER A 69 11.58 6.27 3.91
CA SER A 69 11.39 4.96 3.26
C SER A 69 10.03 4.33 3.53
N GLU A 70 9.39 4.62 4.66
CA GLU A 70 8.06 4.10 5.01
C GLU A 70 6.93 4.88 4.34
N PHE A 71 7.20 6.12 3.93
CA PHE A 71 6.21 6.97 3.28
C PHE A 71 5.63 6.36 2.00
N GLN A 72 6.38 5.49 1.32
CA GLN A 72 5.88 4.76 0.15
C GLN A 72 4.67 3.85 0.49
N TYR A 73 4.62 3.27 1.69
CA TYR A 73 3.51 2.40 2.13
C TYR A 73 2.25 3.24 2.43
N PHE A 74 2.43 4.37 3.10
CA PHE A 74 1.37 5.36 3.30
C PHE A 74 0.80 5.85 1.96
N ILE A 75 1.67 6.17 0.99
CA ILE A 75 1.26 6.59 -0.35
C ILE A 75 0.53 5.46 -1.09
N ALA A 76 0.92 4.19 -0.92
CA ALA A 76 0.21 3.07 -1.54
C ALA A 76 -1.27 3.03 -1.11
N ASN A 77 -1.55 3.16 0.19
CA ASN A 77 -2.94 3.21 0.68
C ASN A 77 -3.66 4.48 0.21
N SER A 78 -2.96 5.62 0.09
CA SER A 78 -3.53 6.88 -0.40
C SER A 78 -3.83 6.86 -1.90
N ILE A 79 -3.04 6.13 -2.70
CA ILE A 79 -3.29 5.95 -4.15
C ILE A 79 -4.59 5.20 -4.39
N TYR A 80 -4.85 4.13 -3.64
CA TYR A 80 -6.04 3.32 -3.81
C TYR A 80 -6.64 2.98 -2.45
N PRO A 81 -7.59 3.80 -1.95
CA PRO A 81 -8.28 3.55 -0.68
C PRO A 81 -8.91 2.15 -0.62
N ASP A 82 -9.22 1.68 0.58
CA ASP A 82 -9.66 0.31 0.85
C ASP A 82 -8.67 -0.71 0.30
N SER A 83 -7.39 -0.50 0.60
CA SER A 83 -6.29 -1.42 0.32
C SER A 83 -5.34 -1.52 1.52
N TYR A 84 -4.64 -2.64 1.62
CA TYR A 84 -3.52 -2.83 2.53
C TYR A 84 -2.31 -3.39 1.77
N VAL A 85 -1.11 -3.02 2.20
CA VAL A 85 0.14 -3.56 1.64
C VAL A 85 0.25 -5.04 2.01
N SER A 86 0.58 -5.91 1.05
CA SER A 86 0.63 -7.36 1.25
C SER A 86 1.66 -8.03 0.32
N LEU A 87 1.54 -9.36 0.18
CA LEU A 87 2.35 -10.15 -0.74
C LEU A 87 3.86 -10.01 -0.41
N HIS A 88 4.70 -9.99 -1.44
CA HIS A 88 6.14 -9.80 -1.26
C HIS A 88 6.49 -8.48 -0.56
N SER A 89 5.73 -7.42 -0.76
CA SER A 89 6.02 -6.11 -0.15
C SER A 89 5.88 -6.15 1.38
N ALA A 90 4.85 -6.79 1.91
CA ALA A 90 4.69 -6.96 3.34
C ALA A 90 5.71 -7.96 3.90
N LEU A 91 5.94 -9.09 3.22
CA LEU A 91 6.96 -10.06 3.65
C LEU A 91 8.37 -9.44 3.69
N THR A 92 8.69 -8.55 2.74
CA THR A 92 9.96 -7.81 2.75
C THR A 92 10.02 -6.80 3.91
N TYR A 93 8.94 -6.06 4.16
CA TYR A 93 8.86 -5.13 5.28
C TYR A 93 9.10 -5.84 6.63
N HIS A 94 8.49 -7.00 6.81
CA HIS A 94 8.66 -7.83 8.01
C HIS A 94 10.00 -8.58 8.06
N GLY A 95 10.86 -8.43 7.04
CA GLY A 95 12.21 -8.99 7.00
C GLY A 95 12.29 -10.46 6.61
N TYR A 96 11.23 -11.02 5.99
CA TYR A 96 11.26 -12.39 5.46
C TYR A 96 11.99 -12.51 4.12
N PHE A 97 12.28 -11.39 3.46
CA PHE A 97 13.15 -11.33 2.29
C PHE A 97 14.26 -10.30 2.52
N PRO A 98 15.51 -10.63 2.21
CA PRO A 98 16.67 -9.78 2.49
C PRO A 98 16.71 -8.50 1.64
N ASN A 99 16.06 -8.52 0.49
CA ASN A 99 15.99 -7.39 -0.43
C ASN A 99 14.60 -7.30 -1.06
N PRO A 100 14.15 -6.12 -1.46
CA PRO A 100 12.93 -6.00 -2.25
C PRO A 100 13.10 -6.78 -3.57
N LEU A 101 12.27 -7.82 -3.74
CA LEU A 101 12.29 -8.68 -4.94
C LEU A 101 11.85 -7.92 -6.20
N SER A 102 11.23 -6.76 -6.03
CA SER A 102 10.72 -5.93 -7.12
C SER A 102 10.68 -4.46 -6.69
N PRO A 103 10.92 -3.52 -7.61
CA PRO A 103 10.63 -2.10 -7.38
C PRO A 103 9.12 -1.81 -7.33
N GLN A 104 8.30 -2.84 -7.33
CA GLN A 104 6.86 -2.78 -7.32
C GLN A 104 6.34 -2.99 -5.90
N LEU A 105 5.53 -2.05 -5.41
CA LEU A 105 4.82 -2.18 -4.15
C LEU A 105 3.45 -2.81 -4.42
N SER A 106 3.18 -3.94 -3.76
CA SER A 106 1.98 -4.75 -3.98
C SER A 106 1.02 -4.64 -2.80
N SER A 107 -0.26 -4.46 -3.12
CA SER A 107 -1.35 -4.29 -2.15
C SER A 107 -2.56 -5.15 -2.51
N ILE A 108 -3.36 -5.47 -1.53
CA ILE A 108 -4.65 -6.14 -1.67
C ILE A 108 -5.77 -5.11 -1.56
N THR A 109 -6.84 -5.30 -2.33
CA THR A 109 -8.03 -4.44 -2.32
C THR A 109 -9.30 -5.23 -2.57
N ILE A 110 -10.43 -4.70 -2.11
CA ILE A 110 -11.78 -5.21 -2.48
C ILE A 110 -12.26 -4.69 -3.83
N HIS A 111 -11.62 -3.66 -4.34
CA HIS A 111 -11.95 -3.04 -5.63
C HIS A 111 -11.31 -3.77 -6.82
N LYS A 112 -11.37 -3.18 -8.00
CA LYS A 112 -10.80 -3.78 -9.21
C LYS A 112 -9.27 -3.83 -9.12
N THR A 113 -8.69 -4.93 -9.59
CA THR A 113 -7.24 -5.04 -9.84
C THR A 113 -6.79 -3.88 -10.71
N LYS A 114 -5.71 -3.20 -10.28
CA LYS A 114 -5.21 -2.00 -10.94
C LYS A 114 -3.73 -1.80 -10.69
N GLU A 115 -3.06 -1.20 -11.67
CA GLU A 115 -1.67 -0.77 -11.56
C GLU A 115 -1.60 0.75 -11.70
N PHE A 116 -0.73 1.37 -10.91
CA PHE A 116 -0.36 2.77 -11.04
C PHE A 116 1.15 2.86 -11.19
N ARG A 117 1.57 3.66 -12.15
CA ARG A 117 2.99 3.97 -12.37
C ARG A 117 3.17 5.48 -12.28
N ASN A 118 4.09 5.88 -11.45
CA ASN A 118 4.41 7.29 -11.25
C ASN A 118 5.89 7.45 -10.90
N ILE A 119 6.31 8.66 -10.55
CA ILE A 119 7.70 8.98 -10.21
C ILE A 119 8.21 8.21 -8.96
N LEU A 120 7.31 7.73 -8.08
CA LEU A 120 7.68 6.98 -6.87
C LEU A 120 7.88 5.49 -7.14
N GLY A 121 7.48 5.00 -8.30
CA GLY A 121 7.56 3.59 -8.66
C GLY A 121 6.26 3.00 -9.19
N ASN A 122 6.18 1.68 -9.10
CA ASN A 122 5.03 0.90 -9.54
C ASN A 122 4.23 0.43 -8.32
N PHE A 123 2.91 0.63 -8.37
CA PHE A 123 1.98 0.21 -7.33
C PHE A 123 0.95 -0.74 -7.94
N ASP A 124 0.91 -1.96 -7.45
CA ASP A 124 0.05 -3.03 -7.93
C ASP A 124 -1.01 -3.37 -6.87
N TYR A 125 -2.28 -3.38 -7.28
CA TYR A 125 -3.42 -3.69 -6.40
C TYR A 125 -4.15 -4.90 -6.94
N ARG A 126 -4.20 -5.96 -6.15
CA ARG A 126 -4.87 -7.21 -6.49
C ARG A 126 -6.19 -7.33 -5.74
N LYS A 127 -7.25 -7.59 -6.51
CA LYS A 127 -8.58 -7.77 -5.95
C LYS A 127 -8.71 -9.10 -5.25
N VAL A 128 -9.30 -9.07 -4.04
CA VAL A 128 -9.83 -10.25 -3.35
C VAL A 128 -11.32 -10.08 -3.10
N LYS A 129 -11.98 -11.14 -2.67
CA LYS A 129 -13.36 -11.08 -2.18
C LYS A 129 -13.39 -10.33 -0.85
N SER A 130 -14.52 -9.68 -0.53
CA SER A 130 -14.67 -8.88 0.70
C SER A 130 -14.41 -9.72 1.96
N GLU A 131 -14.78 -11.00 1.95
CA GLU A 131 -14.59 -11.93 3.06
C GLU A 131 -13.11 -12.24 3.32
N LEU A 132 -12.25 -12.01 2.32
CA LEU A 132 -10.80 -12.21 2.41
C LEU A 132 -10.02 -10.92 2.71
N PHE A 133 -10.73 -9.81 2.97
CA PHE A 133 -10.12 -8.51 3.29
C PHE A 133 -9.96 -8.36 4.81
N PHE A 134 -8.99 -9.07 5.38
CA PHE A 134 -8.67 -9.12 6.81
C PHE A 134 -7.19 -9.38 7.04
N GLY A 135 -6.74 -9.48 8.31
CA GLY A 135 -5.38 -9.88 8.69
C GLY A 135 -4.34 -8.82 8.37
N TYR A 136 -4.71 -7.55 8.53
CA TYR A 136 -3.84 -6.39 8.40
C TYR A 136 -3.94 -5.51 9.64
N GLU A 137 -2.91 -4.73 9.87
CA GLU A 137 -2.78 -3.83 11.01
C GLU A 137 -2.43 -2.42 10.53
N GLU A 138 -2.76 -1.42 11.34
CA GLU A 138 -2.33 -0.04 11.13
C GLU A 138 -0.94 0.13 11.73
N ILE A 139 0.06 0.46 10.89
CA ILE A 139 1.46 0.65 11.28
C ILE A 139 1.82 2.13 11.17
N GLY A 140 2.68 2.59 12.08
CA GLY A 140 3.14 3.98 12.12
C GLY A 140 2.20 4.89 12.91
N GLU A 141 2.56 6.16 12.95
CA GLU A 141 1.79 7.18 13.67
C GLU A 141 1.08 8.11 12.68
N LYS A 142 -0.13 8.56 13.07
CA LYS A 142 -0.85 9.56 12.28
C LYS A 142 -0.05 10.85 12.17
N PRO A 143 -0.07 11.51 11.02
CA PRO A 143 -0.94 11.24 9.84
C PRO A 143 -0.39 10.23 8.83
N PHE A 144 0.73 9.58 9.07
CA PHE A 144 1.44 8.73 8.09
C PHE A 144 1.27 7.23 8.35
N SER A 145 0.29 6.85 9.17
CA SER A 145 -0.03 5.44 9.36
C SER A 145 -0.52 4.79 8.07
N PHE A 146 -0.24 3.50 7.91
CA PHE A 146 -0.64 2.71 6.75
C PHE A 146 -1.08 1.32 7.16
N LEU A 147 -1.92 0.70 6.33
CA LEU A 147 -2.42 -0.65 6.53
C LEU A 147 -1.48 -1.65 5.85
N MET A 148 -1.03 -2.64 6.60
CA MET A 148 -0.16 -3.71 6.14
C MET A 148 -0.59 -5.05 6.71
N SER A 149 -0.55 -6.09 5.89
CA SER A 149 -0.85 -7.46 6.35
C SER A 149 0.21 -7.96 7.33
N THR A 150 -0.22 -8.86 8.21
CA THR A 150 0.72 -9.71 8.95
C THR A 150 1.51 -10.60 7.98
N PRO A 151 2.68 -11.14 8.36
CA PRO A 151 3.46 -12.04 7.52
C PRO A 151 2.66 -13.25 7.05
N GLU A 152 1.89 -13.86 7.95
CA GLU A 152 1.07 -15.04 7.68
C GLU A 152 0.01 -14.73 6.63
N LYS A 153 -0.67 -13.60 6.77
CA LYS A 153 -1.67 -13.17 5.80
C LYS A 153 -1.05 -12.85 4.44
N ALA A 154 0.12 -12.18 4.44
CA ALA A 154 0.83 -11.87 3.20
C ALA A 154 1.20 -13.14 2.41
N LEU A 155 1.63 -14.20 3.11
CA LEU A 155 1.93 -15.49 2.51
C LEU A 155 0.65 -16.14 1.94
N LEU A 156 -0.43 -16.15 2.71
CA LEU A 156 -1.71 -16.71 2.26
C LEU A 156 -2.26 -15.98 1.04
N ASP A 157 -2.22 -14.65 1.03
CA ASP A 157 -2.61 -13.84 -0.14
C ASP A 157 -1.77 -14.21 -1.36
N LEU A 158 -0.46 -14.38 -1.17
CA LEU A 158 0.46 -14.73 -2.23
C LEU A 158 0.14 -16.11 -2.84
N PHE A 159 -0.04 -17.12 -1.99
CA PHE A 159 -0.35 -18.47 -2.43
C PHE A 159 -1.76 -18.60 -3.03
N TYR A 160 -2.69 -17.77 -2.58
CA TYR A 160 -4.04 -17.71 -3.12
C TYR A 160 -4.10 -17.08 -4.50
N LEU A 161 -3.44 -15.92 -4.67
CA LEU A 161 -3.52 -15.14 -5.91
C LEU A 161 -2.58 -15.65 -7.01
N PHE A 162 -1.49 -16.30 -6.64
CA PHE A 162 -0.46 -16.75 -7.59
C PHE A 162 -0.16 -18.25 -7.48
N PRO A 163 -1.19 -19.12 -7.51
CA PRO A 163 -1.03 -20.54 -7.21
C PRO A 163 -0.01 -21.25 -8.07
N ILE A 164 0.15 -20.85 -9.34
CA ILE A 164 1.05 -21.49 -10.29
C ILE A 164 2.53 -21.42 -9.89
N TYR A 165 2.89 -20.45 -9.04
CA TYR A 165 4.27 -20.27 -8.59
C TYR A 165 4.59 -21.00 -7.29
N TYR A 166 3.57 -21.56 -6.59
CA TYR A 166 3.71 -22.10 -5.23
C TYR A 166 3.02 -23.46 -5.05
N ASP A 167 2.74 -24.19 -6.13
CA ASP A 167 1.96 -25.44 -6.12
C ASP A 167 2.81 -26.70 -5.92
N THR A 168 4.13 -26.60 -5.89
CA THR A 168 5.05 -27.72 -5.69
C THR A 168 6.18 -27.36 -4.72
N GLU A 169 6.73 -28.38 -4.06
CA GLU A 169 7.89 -28.20 -3.16
C GLU A 169 9.07 -27.55 -3.88
N GLN A 170 9.36 -27.95 -5.13
CA GLN A 170 10.43 -27.37 -5.92
C GLN A 170 10.25 -25.86 -6.13
N LYS A 171 9.04 -25.39 -6.39
CA LYS A 171 8.73 -23.97 -6.56
C LYS A 171 8.82 -23.22 -5.23
N LEU A 172 8.38 -23.82 -4.13
CA LEU A 172 8.52 -23.25 -2.79
C LEU A 172 9.98 -23.15 -2.35
N ARG A 173 10.85 -24.12 -2.71
CA ARG A 173 12.30 -23.99 -2.47
C ARG A 173 12.91 -22.79 -3.18
N ASN A 174 12.40 -22.43 -4.35
CA ASN A 174 12.84 -21.25 -5.10
C ASN A 174 12.27 -19.94 -4.55
N PHE A 175 11.38 -19.97 -3.57
CA PHE A 175 10.74 -18.80 -2.97
C PHE A 175 11.72 -17.93 -2.18
N ALA A 176 12.89 -18.47 -1.80
CA ALA A 176 14.00 -17.75 -1.17
C ALA A 176 13.63 -16.94 0.08
N ILE A 177 12.67 -17.41 0.86
CA ILE A 177 12.28 -16.81 2.14
C ILE A 177 13.38 -17.05 3.19
N ASP A 178 13.60 -16.13 4.12
CA ASP A 178 14.56 -16.30 5.21
C ASP A 178 14.03 -17.33 6.22
N GLU A 179 14.62 -18.53 6.19
CA GLU A 179 14.25 -19.64 7.07
C GLU A 179 14.41 -19.30 8.56
N ARG A 180 15.42 -18.52 8.92
CA ARG A 180 15.64 -18.13 10.33
C ARG A 180 14.47 -17.28 10.83
N LYS A 181 13.98 -16.36 10.00
CA LYS A 181 12.80 -15.56 10.31
C LYS A 181 11.55 -16.41 10.49
N ILE A 182 11.40 -17.47 9.69
CA ILE A 182 10.32 -18.45 9.85
C ILE A 182 10.43 -19.11 11.24
N PHE A 183 11.60 -19.64 11.62
CA PHE A 183 11.77 -20.34 12.89
C PHE A 183 11.62 -19.41 14.12
N GLU A 184 12.03 -18.16 14.01
CA GLU A 184 12.05 -17.22 15.15
C GLU A 184 10.72 -16.50 15.38
N ASN A 185 10.01 -16.14 14.32
CA ASN A 185 8.94 -15.13 14.40
C ASN A 185 7.61 -15.56 13.76
N TRP A 186 7.53 -16.76 13.14
CA TRP A 186 6.32 -17.17 12.45
C TRP A 186 5.25 -17.66 13.42
N ASP A 187 4.03 -17.12 13.33
CA ASP A 187 2.89 -17.61 14.09
C ASP A 187 2.08 -18.62 13.26
N SER A 188 2.44 -19.91 13.43
CA SER A 188 1.74 -21.01 12.76
C SER A 188 0.26 -21.07 13.14
N ARG A 189 -0.08 -20.77 14.39
CA ARG A 189 -1.48 -20.77 14.86
C ARG A 189 -2.29 -19.73 14.10
N LEU A 190 -1.77 -18.49 14.03
CA LEU A 190 -2.41 -17.40 13.31
C LEU A 190 -2.55 -17.72 11.82
N MET A 191 -1.50 -18.33 11.21
CA MET A 191 -1.56 -18.77 9.82
C MET A 191 -2.72 -19.76 9.58
N TYR A 192 -2.88 -20.77 10.45
CA TYR A 192 -3.96 -21.74 10.30
C TYR A 192 -5.35 -21.14 10.62
N GLU A 193 -5.46 -20.23 11.59
CA GLU A 193 -6.70 -19.50 11.85
C GLU A 193 -7.12 -18.69 10.60
N TYR A 194 -6.19 -18.01 9.96
CA TYR A 194 -6.47 -17.26 8.73
C TYR A 194 -6.78 -18.19 7.54
N LEU A 195 -6.06 -19.31 7.41
CA LEU A 195 -6.25 -20.26 6.32
C LEU A 195 -7.68 -20.79 6.25
N GLN A 196 -8.29 -21.06 7.40
CA GLN A 196 -9.67 -21.53 7.49
C GLN A 196 -10.68 -20.57 6.84
N LEU A 197 -10.42 -19.25 6.93
CA LEU A 197 -11.29 -18.22 6.36
C LEU A 197 -11.27 -18.17 4.83
N PHE A 198 -10.27 -18.77 4.19
CA PHE A 198 -10.21 -18.83 2.72
C PHE A 198 -11.13 -19.88 2.12
N GLU A 199 -11.55 -20.90 2.88
CA GLU A 199 -12.39 -22.02 2.41
C GLU A 199 -11.90 -22.59 1.07
N ASN A 200 -10.58 -22.83 0.93
CA ASN A 200 -9.93 -23.19 -0.33
C ASN A 200 -8.95 -24.36 -0.18
N GLN A 201 -9.41 -25.56 -0.55
CA GLN A 201 -8.63 -26.79 -0.46
C GLN A 201 -7.29 -26.74 -1.21
N ALA A 202 -7.25 -26.05 -2.35
CA ALA A 202 -6.02 -25.93 -3.12
C ALA A 202 -5.00 -25.01 -2.44
N LEU A 203 -5.45 -24.02 -1.67
CA LEU A 203 -4.60 -23.20 -0.80
C LEU A 203 -4.10 -24.02 0.40
N GLU A 204 -4.97 -24.77 1.05
CA GLU A 204 -4.61 -25.66 2.17
C GLU A 204 -3.50 -26.63 1.77
N ASN A 205 -3.59 -27.23 0.57
CA ASN A 205 -2.56 -28.13 0.06
C ASN A 205 -1.20 -27.43 -0.10
N ARG A 206 -1.17 -26.18 -0.62
CA ARG A 206 0.09 -25.39 -0.77
C ARG A 206 0.67 -25.03 0.59
N VAL A 207 -0.18 -24.59 1.52
CA VAL A 207 0.24 -24.28 2.90
C VAL A 207 0.77 -25.54 3.59
N SER A 208 0.15 -26.70 3.40
CA SER A 208 0.62 -27.98 3.95
C SER A 208 2.02 -28.34 3.43
N ILE A 209 2.32 -28.12 2.15
CA ILE A 209 3.66 -28.34 1.60
C ILE A 209 4.65 -27.38 2.26
N PHE A 210 4.30 -26.09 2.36
CA PHE A 210 5.13 -25.07 3.00
C PHE A 210 5.39 -25.40 4.48
N ALA A 211 4.34 -25.69 5.24
CA ALA A 211 4.45 -26.04 6.65
C ALA A 211 5.35 -27.27 6.86
N LYS A 212 5.19 -28.31 6.04
CA LYS A 212 6.05 -29.51 6.10
C LYS A 212 7.52 -29.20 5.81
N MET A 213 7.80 -28.27 4.88
CA MET A 213 9.19 -27.88 4.56
C MET A 213 9.90 -27.18 5.72
N TYR A 214 9.17 -26.37 6.49
CA TYR A 214 9.71 -25.56 7.58
C TYR A 214 9.39 -26.10 8.98
N GLY A 215 8.67 -27.22 9.10
CA GLY A 215 8.34 -27.85 10.38
C GLY A 215 7.33 -27.07 11.22
N LEU A 216 6.37 -26.40 10.55
CA LEU A 216 5.35 -25.55 11.18
C LEU A 216 4.08 -26.31 11.56
#